data_54102c2c4f012c13178fb858033ad935
#
_entry.id   54102c2c4f012c13178fb858033ad935
#
_cell.length_a   1.000
_cell.length_b   1.000
_cell.length_c   1.000
_cell.angle_alpha   90.00
_cell.angle_beta   90.00
_cell.angle_gamma   90.00
#
_symmetry.space_group_name_H-M   'P 1'
#
loop_
_entity.id
_entity.type
_entity.pdbx_description
1 polymer ?
#
loop_
_entity_poly.entity_id
_entity_poly.type
_entity_poly.pdbx_seq_one_letter_code
_entity_poly.pdbx_strand_id
1 'polypeptide(L)'
;MTEAAQSIAHTLREIRRMPYGTARTAAAESVARRVEAEGPRDLLPEALLDLIEAYTFAGEGPKSFTAFARTIRLWDESPELFDSSDERNLFWEFKWVAGGLPDYPELSRPQAEAFLTDMRHRFDVAGKGPSSVAMSDFRWAWHAGLPTMDAARLTWLTTPRDEFDDCLACTIGQQVDYFTEVGRFAEAVRLYERDIADRARR
;
A
#
# COMPACT_ATOMS: atom_id res chain seq x y z
N MET A 1 30.26 -3.73 7.45
CA MET A 1 29.03 -3.86 8.28
C MET A 1 29.47 -4.23 9.70
N THR A 2 29.03 -3.49 10.71
CA THR A 2 29.35 -3.76 12.12
C THR A 2 28.54 -4.96 12.63
N GLU A 3 28.96 -5.56 13.78
CA GLU A 3 28.21 -6.65 14.42
C GLU A 3 26.77 -6.24 14.77
N ALA A 4 26.57 -4.99 15.23
CA ALA A 4 25.25 -4.42 15.50
C ALA A 4 24.38 -4.35 14.23
N ALA A 5 24.94 -3.93 13.09
CA ALA A 5 24.24 -3.91 11.80
C ALA A 5 23.83 -5.31 11.33
N GLN A 6 24.73 -6.29 11.51
CA GLN A 6 24.41 -7.69 11.19
C GLN A 6 23.27 -8.25 12.06
N SER A 7 23.28 -7.92 13.35
CA SER A 7 22.20 -8.30 14.29
C SER A 7 20.85 -7.70 13.90
N ILE A 8 20.81 -6.41 13.53
CA ILE A 8 19.59 -5.73 13.09
C ILE A 8 19.07 -6.34 11.79
N ALA A 9 19.92 -6.49 10.77
CA ALA A 9 19.55 -7.10 9.50
C ALA A 9 19.04 -8.56 9.66
N HIS A 10 19.61 -9.31 10.61
CA HIS A 10 19.07 -10.62 10.96
C HIS A 10 17.67 -10.52 11.55
N THR A 11 17.46 -9.60 12.51
CA THR A 11 16.15 -9.38 13.13
C THR A 11 15.09 -9.00 12.10
N LEU A 12 15.38 -8.10 11.15
CA LEU A 12 14.45 -7.72 10.07
C LEU A 12 14.04 -8.96 9.25
N ARG A 13 14.99 -9.83 8.86
CA ARG A 13 14.66 -11.07 8.14
C ARG A 13 13.77 -12.02 8.94
N GLU A 14 13.95 -12.13 10.25
CA GLU A 14 13.09 -12.96 11.10
C GLU A 14 11.68 -12.36 11.23
N ILE A 15 11.55 -11.04 11.36
CA ILE A 15 10.25 -10.34 11.40
C ILE A 15 9.44 -10.63 10.13
N ARG A 16 10.06 -10.60 8.95
CA ARG A 16 9.40 -10.90 7.66
C ARG A 16 8.84 -12.31 7.57
N ARG A 17 9.40 -13.25 8.34
CA ARG A 17 8.91 -14.65 8.41
C ARG A 17 7.79 -14.85 9.40
N MET A 18 7.54 -13.86 10.28
CA MET A 18 6.45 -13.94 11.25
C MET A 18 5.11 -13.78 10.54
N PRO A 19 4.06 -14.50 11.00
CA PRO A 19 2.70 -14.23 10.54
C PRO A 19 2.29 -12.81 10.93
N TYR A 20 1.46 -12.17 10.08
CA TYR A 20 0.91 -10.86 10.38
C TYR A 20 0.09 -10.88 11.67
N GLY A 21 0.14 -9.78 12.42
CA GLY A 21 -0.56 -9.61 13.68
C GLY A 21 0.30 -8.94 14.76
N THR A 22 -0.23 -8.85 15.96
CA THR A 22 0.33 -8.06 17.08
C THR A 22 1.80 -8.40 17.40
N ALA A 23 2.20 -9.67 17.31
CA ALA A 23 3.58 -10.08 17.60
C ALA A 23 4.57 -9.52 16.56
N ARG A 24 4.22 -9.61 15.26
CA ARG A 24 5.03 -9.03 14.17
C ARG A 24 5.10 -7.51 14.30
N THR A 25 3.97 -6.87 14.57
CA THR A 25 3.89 -5.41 14.76
C THR A 25 4.80 -4.95 15.90
N ALA A 26 4.71 -5.59 17.07
CA ALA A 26 5.56 -5.24 18.23
C ALA A 26 7.06 -5.44 17.94
N ALA A 27 7.42 -6.49 17.20
CA ALA A 27 8.80 -6.75 16.81
C ALA A 27 9.29 -5.69 15.81
N ALA A 28 8.48 -5.32 14.80
CA ALA A 28 8.80 -4.27 13.84
C ALA A 28 8.95 -2.89 14.51
N GLU A 29 8.06 -2.52 15.44
CA GLU A 29 8.19 -1.31 16.25
C GLU A 29 9.49 -1.29 17.05
N SER A 30 9.86 -2.43 17.65
CA SER A 30 11.08 -2.53 18.45
C SER A 30 12.33 -2.32 17.61
N VAL A 31 12.40 -2.99 16.44
CA VAL A 31 13.57 -2.86 15.56
C VAL A 31 13.66 -1.47 14.94
N ALA A 32 12.55 -0.87 14.51
CA ALA A 32 12.55 0.49 13.96
C ALA A 32 13.08 1.49 15.01
N ARG A 33 12.58 1.47 16.25
CA ARG A 33 13.11 2.31 17.34
C ARG A 33 14.59 2.09 17.60
N ARG A 34 15.06 0.84 17.56
CA ARG A 34 16.47 0.51 17.76
C ARG A 34 17.35 1.06 16.64
N VAL A 35 16.92 0.94 15.38
CA VAL A 35 17.65 1.51 14.25
C VAL A 35 17.75 3.02 14.35
N GLU A 36 16.68 3.68 14.76
CA GLU A 36 16.66 5.14 14.95
C GLU A 36 17.56 5.63 16.06
N ALA A 37 17.59 4.93 17.19
CA ALA A 37 18.36 5.34 18.35
C ALA A 37 19.87 5.08 18.20
N GLU A 38 20.25 3.96 17.64
CA GLU A 38 21.61 3.43 17.73
C GLU A 38 22.10 2.73 16.47
N GLY A 39 21.22 2.58 15.50
CA GLY A 39 21.47 1.73 14.34
C GLY A 39 22.21 2.42 13.19
N PRO A 40 22.67 1.63 12.24
CA PRO A 40 23.16 2.14 10.98
C PRO A 40 22.00 2.76 10.19
N ARG A 41 22.18 4.02 9.75
CA ARG A 41 21.14 4.78 9.06
C ARG A 41 20.69 4.16 7.74
N ASP A 42 21.55 3.38 7.10
CA ASP A 42 21.28 2.63 5.87
C ASP A 42 20.24 1.50 6.03
N LEU A 43 19.96 1.05 7.25
CA LEU A 43 18.87 0.10 7.55
C LEU A 43 17.55 0.78 7.96
N LEU A 44 17.51 2.10 8.06
CA LEU A 44 16.31 2.81 8.51
C LEU A 44 15.16 2.72 7.49
N PRO A 45 15.36 2.89 6.17
CA PRO A 45 14.32 2.68 5.18
C PRO A 45 13.69 1.29 5.29
N GLU A 46 14.51 0.24 5.28
CA GLU A 46 14.07 -1.15 5.38
C GLU A 46 13.24 -1.39 6.66
N ALA A 47 13.69 -0.89 7.81
CA ALA A 47 12.97 -1.05 9.07
C ALA A 47 11.64 -0.30 9.11
N LEU A 48 11.54 0.88 8.49
CA LEU A 48 10.30 1.65 8.40
C LEU A 48 9.31 1.03 7.41
N LEU A 49 9.78 0.50 6.28
CA LEU A 49 8.94 -0.21 5.30
C LEU A 49 8.36 -1.49 5.92
N ASP A 50 9.18 -2.30 6.60
CA ASP A 50 8.69 -3.47 7.33
C ASP A 50 7.66 -3.11 8.43
N LEU A 51 7.80 -1.95 9.06
CA LEU A 51 6.86 -1.45 10.06
C LEU A 51 5.52 -1.04 9.42
N ILE A 52 5.54 -0.35 8.28
CA ILE A 52 4.33 0.04 7.54
C ILE A 52 3.57 -1.22 7.12
N GLU A 53 4.26 -2.18 6.50
CA GLU A 53 3.68 -3.46 6.10
C GLU A 53 3.05 -4.20 7.28
N ALA A 54 3.76 -4.27 8.42
CA ALA A 54 3.26 -4.93 9.62
C ALA A 54 1.96 -4.27 10.13
N TYR A 55 1.88 -2.94 10.17
CA TYR A 55 0.67 -2.21 10.56
C TYR A 55 -0.47 -2.40 9.56
N THR A 56 -0.18 -2.30 8.26
CA THR A 56 -1.17 -2.45 7.18
C THR A 56 -1.89 -3.79 7.28
N PHE A 57 -1.13 -4.88 7.36
CA PHE A 57 -1.69 -6.23 7.40
C PHE A 57 -2.15 -6.70 8.79
N ALA A 58 -1.87 -5.93 9.85
CA ALA A 58 -2.47 -6.13 11.17
C ALA A 58 -3.78 -5.34 11.35
N GLY A 59 -4.20 -4.54 10.36
CA GLY A 59 -5.40 -3.70 10.45
C GLY A 59 -5.20 -2.43 11.29
N GLU A 60 -3.95 -2.02 11.51
CA GLU A 60 -3.60 -0.83 12.29
C GLU A 60 -3.40 0.39 11.37
N GLY A 61 -4.37 0.68 10.51
CA GLY A 61 -4.32 1.67 9.45
C GLY A 61 -3.81 3.06 9.85
N PRO A 62 -4.31 3.70 10.91
CA PRO A 62 -3.81 5.01 11.36
C PRO A 62 -2.32 5.02 11.71
N LYS A 63 -1.81 3.91 12.26
CA LYS A 63 -0.37 3.77 12.54
C LYS A 63 0.42 3.56 11.25
N SER A 64 -0.11 2.76 10.32
CA SER A 64 0.49 2.59 8.99
C SER A 64 0.63 3.92 8.26
N PHE A 65 -0.43 4.75 8.24
CA PHE A 65 -0.40 6.08 7.66
C PHE A 65 0.66 6.98 8.31
N THR A 66 0.75 6.97 9.64
CA THR A 66 1.74 7.77 10.37
C THR A 66 3.18 7.33 10.07
N ALA A 67 3.42 6.03 10.06
CA ALA A 67 4.73 5.46 9.73
C ALA A 67 5.10 5.78 8.28
N PHE A 68 4.14 5.67 7.36
CA PHE A 68 4.31 6.00 5.95
C PHE A 68 4.67 7.48 5.75
N ALA A 69 3.93 8.40 6.34
CA ALA A 69 4.21 9.84 6.23
C ALA A 69 5.62 10.19 6.72
N ARG A 70 6.11 9.48 7.74
CA ARG A 70 7.46 9.60 8.24
C ARG A 70 8.50 9.06 7.27
N THR A 71 8.22 7.92 6.64
CA THR A 71 9.11 7.30 5.63
C THR A 71 9.24 8.19 4.39
N ILE A 72 8.13 8.78 3.93
CA ILE A 72 8.14 9.77 2.82
C ILE A 72 9.00 10.98 3.17
N ARG A 73 8.89 11.50 4.37
CA ARG A 73 9.76 12.60 4.82
C ARG A 73 11.24 12.20 4.79
N LEU A 74 11.57 11.01 5.29
CA LEU A 74 12.95 10.50 5.24
C LEU A 74 13.44 10.39 3.79
N TRP A 75 12.61 9.90 2.88
CA TRP A 75 12.94 9.81 1.47
C TRP A 75 13.17 11.19 0.82
N ASP A 76 12.37 12.18 1.16
CA ASP A 76 12.53 13.56 0.68
C ASP A 76 13.80 14.24 1.23
N GLU A 77 14.17 13.96 2.49
CA GLU A 77 15.32 14.55 3.16
C GLU A 77 16.64 13.83 2.89
N SER A 78 16.59 12.53 2.61
CA SER A 78 17.78 11.65 2.47
C SER A 78 17.52 10.51 1.48
N PRO A 79 17.25 10.83 0.20
CA PRO A 79 16.93 9.81 -0.81
C PRO A 79 18.07 8.80 -1.02
N GLU A 80 19.30 9.19 -0.74
CA GLU A 80 20.48 8.33 -0.84
C GLU A 80 20.49 7.13 0.13
N LEU A 81 19.62 7.14 1.14
CA LEU A 81 19.46 6.01 2.06
C LEU A 81 18.61 4.88 1.45
N PHE A 82 17.84 5.19 0.42
CA PHE A 82 16.93 4.22 -0.22
C PHE A 82 17.61 3.59 -1.43
N ASP A 83 17.72 2.28 -1.41
CA ASP A 83 18.12 1.55 -2.61
C ASP A 83 16.92 1.31 -3.56
N SER A 84 17.17 0.71 -4.71
CA SER A 84 16.12 0.42 -5.70
C SER A 84 15.03 -0.55 -5.20
N SER A 85 15.34 -1.38 -4.21
CA SER A 85 14.38 -2.28 -3.57
C SER A 85 13.51 -1.50 -2.59
N ASP A 86 14.11 -0.62 -1.80
CA ASP A 86 13.41 0.26 -0.87
C ASP A 86 12.45 1.20 -1.62
N GLU A 87 12.90 1.81 -2.71
CA GLU A 87 12.02 2.63 -3.56
C GLU A 87 10.84 1.82 -4.10
N ARG A 88 11.08 0.62 -4.63
CA ARG A 88 10.01 -0.25 -5.12
C ARG A 88 9.01 -0.56 -4.01
N ASN A 89 9.48 -0.94 -2.83
CA ASN A 89 8.62 -1.24 -1.69
C ASN A 89 7.85 0.01 -1.24
N LEU A 90 8.47 1.19 -1.27
CA LEU A 90 7.80 2.45 -0.93
C LEU A 90 6.60 2.74 -1.87
N PHE A 91 6.71 2.47 -3.17
CA PHE A 91 5.59 2.59 -4.12
C PHE A 91 4.48 1.57 -3.83
N TRP A 92 4.81 0.36 -3.39
CA TRP A 92 3.83 -0.62 -2.92
C TRP A 92 3.12 -0.15 -1.66
N GLU A 93 3.85 0.40 -0.69
CA GLU A 93 3.28 0.96 0.54
C GLU A 93 2.35 2.14 0.24
N PHE A 94 2.69 3.03 -0.70
CA PHE A 94 1.80 4.09 -1.16
C PHE A 94 0.43 3.54 -1.56
N LYS A 95 0.43 2.52 -2.37
CA LYS A 95 -0.79 1.89 -2.87
C LYS A 95 -1.63 1.27 -1.74
N TRP A 96 -1.00 0.57 -0.80
CA TRP A 96 -1.71 -0.06 0.30
C TRP A 96 -2.27 0.97 1.28
N VAL A 97 -1.48 1.99 1.63
CA VAL A 97 -1.94 3.10 2.47
C VAL A 97 -3.06 3.89 1.79
N ALA A 98 -2.93 4.19 0.48
CA ALA A 98 -3.99 4.82 -0.30
C ALA A 98 -5.29 3.99 -0.29
N GLY A 99 -5.15 2.67 -0.42
CA GLY A 99 -6.27 1.74 -0.36
C GLY A 99 -7.00 1.73 0.98
N GLY A 100 -6.30 2.01 2.09
CA GLY A 100 -6.87 2.07 3.44
C GLY A 100 -7.44 3.43 3.84
N LEU A 101 -7.22 4.50 3.08
CA LEU A 101 -7.66 5.87 3.45
C LEU A 101 -9.13 5.97 3.86
N PRO A 102 -10.07 5.28 3.21
CA PRO A 102 -11.48 5.33 3.61
C PRO A 102 -11.75 4.76 5.01
N ASP A 103 -10.89 3.88 5.49
CA ASP A 103 -11.04 3.16 6.76
C ASP A 103 -10.32 3.87 7.93
N TYR A 104 -9.75 5.06 7.71
CA TYR A 104 -9.02 5.81 8.73
C TYR A 104 -9.88 6.96 9.28
N PRO A 105 -10.67 6.73 10.35
CA PRO A 105 -11.65 7.70 10.84
C PRO A 105 -11.03 9.00 11.37
N GLU A 106 -9.77 8.98 11.75
CA GLU A 106 -9.02 10.15 12.22
C GLU A 106 -8.54 11.05 11.08
N LEU A 107 -8.59 10.54 9.84
CA LEU A 107 -8.11 11.27 8.68
C LEU A 107 -9.24 12.10 8.07
N SER A 108 -9.07 13.42 8.05
CA SER A 108 -10.03 14.28 7.38
C SER A 108 -9.99 14.10 5.86
N ARG A 109 -11.11 14.35 5.21
CA ARG A 109 -11.20 14.31 3.75
C ARG A 109 -10.11 15.16 3.03
N PRO A 110 -9.82 16.42 3.44
CA PRO A 110 -8.75 17.19 2.83
C PRO A 110 -7.36 16.53 2.97
N GLN A 111 -7.10 15.85 4.09
CA GLN A 111 -5.83 15.13 4.27
C GLN A 111 -5.73 13.92 3.34
N ALA A 112 -6.81 13.15 3.18
CA ALA A 112 -6.84 12.04 2.25
C ALA A 112 -6.67 12.50 0.78
N GLU A 113 -7.33 13.58 0.39
CA GLU A 113 -7.20 14.17 -0.95
C GLU A 113 -5.80 14.74 -1.20
N ALA A 114 -5.15 15.34 -0.20
CA ALA A 114 -3.76 15.78 -0.28
C ALA A 114 -2.80 14.61 -0.46
N PHE A 115 -3.01 13.51 0.28
CA PHE A 115 -2.23 12.28 0.13
C PHE A 115 -2.34 11.71 -1.30
N LEU A 116 -3.55 11.59 -1.83
CA LEU A 116 -3.78 11.09 -3.20
C LEU A 116 -3.16 12.02 -4.26
N THR A 117 -3.13 13.31 -4.00
CA THR A 117 -2.48 14.29 -4.88
C THR A 117 -0.96 14.10 -4.87
N ASP A 118 -0.35 13.91 -3.71
CA ASP A 118 1.08 13.60 -3.58
C ASP A 118 1.43 12.26 -4.25
N MET A 119 0.60 11.22 -4.05
CA MET A 119 0.75 9.94 -4.72
C MET A 119 0.79 10.11 -6.25
N ARG A 120 -0.21 10.78 -6.84
CA ARG A 120 -0.25 11.01 -8.30
C ARG A 120 1.01 11.69 -8.80
N HIS A 121 1.46 12.74 -8.11
CA HIS A 121 2.65 13.48 -8.48
C HIS A 121 3.90 12.59 -8.45
N ARG A 122 4.13 11.84 -7.38
CA ARG A 122 5.32 10.99 -7.23
C ARG A 122 5.34 9.84 -8.23
N PHE A 123 4.19 9.21 -8.48
CA PHE A 123 4.07 8.14 -9.46
C PHE A 123 4.28 8.65 -10.89
N ASP A 124 3.75 9.84 -11.22
CA ASP A 124 3.94 10.49 -12.51
C ASP A 124 5.41 10.84 -12.75
N VAL A 125 6.07 11.48 -11.78
CA VAL A 125 7.50 11.82 -11.85
C VAL A 125 8.38 10.57 -12.01
N ALA A 126 8.03 9.48 -11.34
CA ALA A 126 8.75 8.21 -11.46
C ALA A 126 8.41 7.42 -12.73
N GLY A 127 7.35 7.80 -13.46
CA GLY A 127 6.86 7.05 -14.61
C GLY A 127 6.38 5.64 -14.28
N LYS A 128 5.79 5.45 -13.08
CA LYS A 128 5.42 4.14 -12.52
C LYS A 128 3.95 4.11 -12.10
N GLY A 129 3.37 2.91 -12.05
CA GLY A 129 2.09 2.60 -11.40
C GLY A 129 0.87 3.40 -11.86
N PRO A 130 0.69 3.75 -13.14
CA PRO A 130 -0.45 4.55 -13.56
C PRO A 130 -1.80 3.89 -13.22
N SER A 131 -1.87 2.58 -13.33
CA SER A 131 -3.07 1.81 -12.97
C SER A 131 -3.28 1.75 -11.45
N SER A 132 -2.21 1.70 -10.64
CA SER A 132 -2.30 1.76 -9.18
C SER A 132 -2.84 3.12 -8.70
N VAL A 133 -2.43 4.22 -9.34
CA VAL A 133 -2.98 5.56 -9.10
C VAL A 133 -4.46 5.61 -9.46
N ALA A 134 -4.83 5.15 -10.67
CA ALA A 134 -6.22 5.12 -11.11
C ALA A 134 -7.11 4.24 -10.22
N MET A 135 -6.57 3.12 -9.70
CA MET A 135 -7.26 2.27 -8.73
C MET A 135 -7.51 3.01 -7.41
N SER A 136 -6.51 3.74 -6.90
CA SER A 136 -6.64 4.51 -5.66
C SER A 136 -7.67 5.63 -5.81
N ASP A 137 -7.69 6.31 -6.96
CA ASP A 137 -8.70 7.31 -7.30
C ASP A 137 -10.12 6.72 -7.38
N PHE A 138 -10.24 5.52 -7.96
CA PHE A 138 -11.51 4.81 -8.00
C PHE A 138 -11.97 4.42 -6.59
N ARG A 139 -11.12 3.82 -5.77
CA ARG A 139 -11.48 3.43 -4.39
C ARG A 139 -11.91 4.64 -3.57
N TRP A 140 -11.16 5.74 -3.67
CA TRP A 140 -11.55 6.98 -3.01
C TRP A 140 -12.91 7.51 -3.47
N ALA A 141 -13.12 7.57 -4.80
CA ALA A 141 -14.40 8.03 -5.35
C ALA A 141 -15.58 7.16 -4.89
N TRP A 142 -15.40 5.85 -4.84
CA TRP A 142 -16.39 4.89 -4.37
C TRP A 142 -16.72 5.10 -2.90
N HIS A 143 -15.76 5.02 -2.00
CA HIS A 143 -16.01 5.13 -0.55
C HIS A 143 -16.43 6.54 -0.11
N ALA A 144 -15.99 7.58 -0.82
CA ALA A 144 -16.47 8.94 -0.60
C ALA A 144 -17.86 9.23 -1.23
N GLY A 145 -18.46 8.24 -1.89
CA GLY A 145 -19.77 8.37 -2.53
C GLY A 145 -19.80 9.40 -3.67
N LEU A 146 -18.70 9.58 -4.38
CA LEU A 146 -18.63 10.60 -5.44
C LEU A 146 -19.38 10.14 -6.69
N PRO A 147 -20.07 11.05 -7.39
CA PRO A 147 -20.77 10.72 -8.63
C PRO A 147 -19.86 10.26 -9.77
N THR A 148 -18.55 10.43 -9.60
CA THR A 148 -17.50 10.04 -10.57
C THR A 148 -17.00 8.61 -10.42
N MET A 149 -17.50 7.85 -9.45
CA MET A 149 -16.97 6.52 -9.12
C MET A 149 -16.99 5.52 -10.30
N ASP A 150 -18.04 5.47 -11.11
CA ASP A 150 -18.09 4.60 -12.28
C ASP A 150 -17.10 5.03 -13.37
N ALA A 151 -16.94 6.33 -13.58
CA ALA A 151 -15.95 6.86 -14.52
C ALA A 151 -14.52 6.57 -14.04
N ALA A 152 -14.24 6.76 -12.76
CA ALA A 152 -12.94 6.42 -12.17
C ALA A 152 -12.62 4.93 -12.28
N ARG A 153 -13.64 4.05 -12.05
CA ARG A 153 -13.50 2.60 -12.26
C ARG A 153 -13.14 2.26 -13.71
N LEU A 154 -13.81 2.86 -14.68
CA LEU A 154 -13.51 2.63 -16.09
C LEU A 154 -12.11 3.12 -16.44
N THR A 155 -11.69 4.27 -15.93
CA THR A 155 -10.34 4.78 -16.09
C THR A 155 -9.32 3.77 -15.57
N TRP A 156 -9.49 3.27 -14.34
CA TRP A 156 -8.62 2.24 -13.77
C TRP A 156 -8.52 1.00 -14.67
N LEU A 157 -9.65 0.46 -15.12
CA LEU A 157 -9.68 -0.77 -15.92
C LEU A 157 -9.11 -0.64 -17.33
N THR A 158 -9.03 0.58 -17.86
CA THR A 158 -8.47 0.87 -19.18
C THR A 158 -7.04 1.43 -19.13
N THR A 159 -6.56 1.78 -17.94
CA THR A 159 -5.18 2.25 -17.75
C THR A 159 -4.20 1.09 -17.94
N PRO A 160 -3.10 1.28 -18.68
CA PRO A 160 -2.07 0.26 -18.85
C PRO A 160 -1.53 -0.23 -17.50
N ARG A 161 -1.35 -1.52 -17.40
CA ARG A 161 -0.84 -2.20 -16.19
C ARG A 161 0.67 -2.25 -16.20
N ASP A 162 1.25 -2.26 -15.02
CA ASP A 162 2.69 -2.44 -14.80
C ASP A 162 2.98 -3.35 -13.59
N GLU A 163 4.22 -3.34 -13.12
CA GLU A 163 4.69 -4.17 -11.99
C GLU A 163 4.02 -3.85 -10.65
N PHE A 164 3.37 -2.69 -10.51
CA PHE A 164 2.67 -2.27 -9.29
C PHE A 164 1.20 -2.66 -9.25
N ASP A 165 0.71 -3.31 -10.28
CA ASP A 165 -0.68 -3.75 -10.32
C ASP A 165 -0.96 -4.95 -9.43
N ASP A 166 -2.17 -4.97 -8.85
CA ASP A 166 -2.69 -6.15 -8.18
C ASP A 166 -2.81 -7.31 -9.15
N CYS A 167 -2.72 -8.53 -8.64
CA CYS A 167 -3.02 -9.70 -9.45
C CYS A 167 -4.46 -9.64 -10.01
N LEU A 168 -4.70 -10.34 -11.15
CA LEU A 168 -6.02 -10.32 -11.79
C LEU A 168 -7.15 -10.72 -10.83
N ALA A 169 -6.89 -11.70 -9.96
CA ALA A 169 -7.87 -12.14 -8.97
C ALA A 169 -8.23 -11.02 -7.97
N CYS A 170 -7.23 -10.28 -7.50
CA CYS A 170 -7.45 -9.13 -6.60
C CYS A 170 -8.23 -8.01 -7.31
N THR A 171 -7.88 -7.72 -8.58
CA THR A 171 -8.59 -6.74 -9.40
C THR A 171 -10.07 -7.11 -9.59
N ILE A 172 -10.37 -8.39 -9.82
CA ILE A 172 -11.73 -8.89 -9.96
C ILE A 172 -12.45 -8.84 -8.62
N GLY A 173 -11.81 -9.24 -7.51
CA GLY A 173 -12.37 -9.17 -6.18
C GLY A 173 -12.82 -7.76 -5.83
N GLN A 174 -11.98 -6.76 -6.03
CA GLN A 174 -12.34 -5.35 -5.78
C GLN A 174 -13.55 -4.87 -6.60
N GLN A 175 -13.69 -5.34 -7.83
CA GLN A 175 -14.87 -5.01 -8.65
C GLN A 175 -16.14 -5.72 -8.17
N VAL A 176 -16.02 -6.98 -7.72
CA VAL A 176 -17.14 -7.73 -7.14
C VAL A 176 -17.62 -7.04 -5.86
N ASP A 177 -16.69 -6.63 -4.99
CA ASP A 177 -17.01 -5.88 -3.77
C ASP A 177 -17.74 -4.57 -4.09
N TYR A 178 -17.19 -3.79 -5.02
CA TYR A 178 -17.82 -2.56 -5.49
C TYR A 178 -19.26 -2.79 -5.98
N PHE A 179 -19.47 -3.74 -6.92
CA PHE A 179 -20.80 -4.00 -7.45
C PHE A 179 -21.77 -4.51 -6.38
N THR A 180 -21.29 -5.24 -5.41
CA THR A 180 -22.09 -5.73 -4.28
C THR A 180 -22.53 -4.58 -3.38
N GLU A 181 -21.63 -3.69 -3.02
CA GLU A 181 -21.93 -2.54 -2.14
C GLU A 181 -22.85 -1.52 -2.78
N VAL A 182 -22.72 -1.29 -4.09
CA VAL A 182 -23.63 -0.37 -4.81
C VAL A 182 -24.94 -1.04 -5.27
N GLY A 183 -25.20 -2.29 -4.86
CA GLY A 183 -26.45 -3.01 -5.15
C GLY A 183 -26.55 -3.58 -6.58
N ARG A 184 -25.44 -3.62 -7.33
CA ARG A 184 -25.38 -4.14 -8.71
C ARG A 184 -25.04 -5.63 -8.71
N PHE A 185 -25.83 -6.43 -7.97
CA PHE A 185 -25.57 -7.86 -7.73
C PHE A 185 -25.45 -8.69 -9.01
N ALA A 186 -26.23 -8.39 -10.04
CA ALA A 186 -26.17 -9.12 -11.30
C ALA A 186 -24.81 -8.96 -12.02
N GLU A 187 -24.18 -7.80 -11.91
CA GLU A 187 -22.83 -7.56 -12.42
C GLU A 187 -21.78 -8.26 -11.56
N ALA A 188 -21.91 -8.22 -10.24
CA ALA A 188 -21.02 -8.93 -9.32
C ALA A 188 -21.00 -10.43 -9.63
N VAL A 189 -22.17 -11.08 -9.75
CA VAL A 189 -22.30 -12.50 -10.06
C VAL A 189 -21.68 -12.84 -11.42
N ARG A 190 -22.03 -12.10 -12.48
CA ARG A 190 -21.47 -12.35 -13.82
C ARG A 190 -19.95 -12.24 -13.86
N LEU A 191 -19.38 -11.27 -13.13
CA LEU A 191 -17.94 -11.09 -13.06
C LEU A 191 -17.26 -12.23 -12.33
N TYR A 192 -17.83 -12.64 -11.18
CA TYR A 192 -17.32 -13.75 -10.37
C TYR A 192 -17.38 -15.09 -11.12
N GLU A 193 -18.49 -15.42 -11.77
CA GLU A 193 -18.65 -16.63 -12.57
C GLU A 193 -17.66 -16.69 -13.73
N ARG A 194 -17.41 -15.56 -14.40
CA ARG A 194 -16.40 -15.48 -15.46
C ARG A 194 -15.00 -15.75 -14.94
N ASP A 195 -14.61 -15.19 -13.77
CA ASP A 195 -13.32 -15.44 -13.15
C ASP A 195 -13.12 -16.92 -12.77
N ILE A 196 -14.14 -17.55 -12.17
CA ILE A 196 -14.11 -18.98 -11.86
C ILE A 196 -13.93 -19.80 -13.14
N ALA A 197 -14.71 -19.50 -14.18
CA ALA A 197 -14.61 -20.23 -15.45
C ALA A 197 -13.23 -20.08 -16.10
N ASP A 198 -12.61 -18.91 -16.01
CA ASP A 198 -11.28 -18.67 -16.54
C ASP A 198 -10.18 -19.37 -15.73
N ARG A 199 -10.32 -19.44 -14.40
CA ARG A 199 -9.39 -20.19 -13.54
C ARG A 199 -9.47 -21.70 -13.76
N ALA A 200 -10.67 -22.23 -13.98
CA ALA A 200 -10.88 -23.67 -14.23
C ALA A 200 -10.30 -24.14 -15.57
N ARG A 201 -9.95 -23.21 -16.49
CA ARG A 201 -9.35 -23.51 -17.80
C ARG A 201 -7.82 -23.44 -17.81
N ARG A 202 -7.19 -22.97 -16.72
CA ARG A 202 -5.73 -22.87 -16.57
C ARG A 202 -5.17 -24.04 -15.80
#